data_6bbc62d0709e0df8e9ffa5a7188d5555
#
_entry.id   6bbc62d0709e0df8e9ffa5a7188d5555
#
_cell.length_a   1.000
_cell.length_b   1.000
_cell.length_c   1.000
_cell.angle_alpha   90.00
_cell.angle_beta   90.00
_cell.angle_gamma   90.00
#
_symmetry.space_group_name_H-M   'P 1'
#
loop_
_entity.id
_entity.type
_entity.pdbx_description
1 polymer ?
#
loop_
_entity_poly.entity_id
_entity_poly.type
_entity_poly.pdbx_seq_one_letter_code
_entity_poly.pdbx_strand_id
1 'polypeptide(L)'
;MPSERPGNEHVTNRRINAGDNTVVTKLSPWSMADTVARLSAVVAARGLEMYAVIDHSAKARCIGLDLRATKLLIFGSPSIVTPVIEAAPLAALDLPLHVVVWEDEYQTLVSYPALAAVARRYGLDGELADVLTSIDVLISSVIDR
;
A
#
# COMPACT_ATOMS: atom_id res chain seq x y z
N MET A 1 2.43 -23.72 19.21
CA MET A 1 3.61 -23.43 19.91
C MET A 1 4.17 -22.09 19.66
N PRO A 2 4.37 -21.40 20.73
CA PRO A 2 4.84 -20.03 20.60
C PRO A 2 6.20 -19.92 19.94
N SER A 3 7.00 -20.92 20.06
CA SER A 3 8.36 -20.86 19.53
C SER A 3 8.40 -20.72 18.01
N GLU A 4 7.31 -21.05 17.36
CA GLU A 4 7.27 -20.97 15.92
C GLU A 4 6.97 -19.59 15.42
N ARG A 5 6.46 -18.73 16.29
CA ARG A 5 6.06 -17.41 15.89
C ARG A 5 7.20 -16.55 15.37
N PRO A 6 8.33 -16.50 16.08
CA PRO A 6 9.45 -15.71 15.55
C PRO A 6 9.93 -16.21 14.21
N GLY A 7 9.96 -17.52 14.05
CA GLY A 7 10.36 -18.08 12.76
C GLY A 7 9.39 -17.73 11.67
N ASN A 8 8.12 -17.77 12.01
CA ASN A 8 7.10 -17.44 11.05
C ASN A 8 7.18 -15.96 10.62
N GLU A 9 7.43 -15.10 11.58
CA GLU A 9 7.59 -13.69 11.29
C GLU A 9 8.76 -13.45 10.35
N HIS A 10 9.85 -14.14 10.60
CA HIS A 10 11.02 -14.01 9.73
C HIS A 10 10.73 -14.52 8.33
N VAL A 11 10.02 -15.62 8.22
CA VAL A 11 9.64 -16.16 6.93
C VAL A 11 8.73 -15.21 6.18
N THR A 12 7.81 -14.58 6.89
CA THR A 12 6.90 -13.59 6.29
C THR A 12 7.67 -12.42 5.70
N ASN A 13 8.62 -11.90 6.46
CA ASN A 13 9.44 -10.80 5.99
C ASN A 13 10.21 -11.18 4.73
N ARG A 14 10.80 -12.37 4.77
CA ARG A 14 11.57 -12.83 3.63
C ARG A 14 10.68 -12.99 2.41
N ARG A 15 9.49 -13.54 2.62
CA ARG A 15 8.57 -13.77 1.51
C ARG A 15 8.13 -12.47 0.87
N ILE A 16 7.96 -11.44 1.69
CA ILE A 16 7.49 -10.14 1.20
C ILE A 16 8.59 -9.39 0.49
N ASN A 17 9.79 -9.42 1.03
CA ASN A 17 10.84 -8.52 0.59
C ASN A 17 11.92 -9.16 -0.26
N ALA A 18 12.26 -10.41 0.03
CA ALA A 18 13.41 -11.04 -0.62
C ALA A 18 13.11 -11.36 -2.07
N GLY A 19 13.91 -10.81 -2.95
CA GLY A 19 13.83 -11.10 -4.37
C GLY A 19 12.66 -10.49 -5.09
N ASP A 20 11.81 -9.75 -4.39
CA ASP A 20 10.66 -9.12 -5.02
C ASP A 20 10.78 -7.61 -4.87
N ASN A 21 11.22 -6.95 -5.94
CA ASN A 21 11.40 -5.52 -5.95
C ASN A 21 10.14 -4.78 -6.37
N THR A 22 9.03 -5.50 -6.52
CA THR A 22 7.79 -4.90 -6.98
C THR A 22 6.87 -4.48 -5.83
N VAL A 23 7.20 -4.87 -4.61
CA VAL A 23 6.40 -4.52 -3.43
C VAL A 23 7.30 -3.91 -2.38
N VAL A 24 6.81 -2.81 -1.80
CA VAL A 24 7.46 -2.15 -0.68
C VAL A 24 6.65 -2.46 0.57
N THR A 25 7.33 -2.87 1.64
CA THR A 25 6.68 -3.09 2.93
C THR A 25 7.43 -2.30 3.99
N LYS A 26 6.70 -1.51 4.76
CA LYS A 26 7.27 -0.67 5.81
C LYS A 26 6.59 -0.95 7.13
N LEU A 27 7.36 -0.88 8.20
CA LEU A 27 6.83 -1.01 9.55
C LEU A 27 6.28 0.34 9.99
N SER A 28 5.00 0.36 10.38
CA SER A 28 4.38 1.59 10.89
C SER A 28 4.62 1.71 12.39
N PRO A 29 4.96 2.90 12.87
CA PRO A 29 5.07 3.11 14.32
C PRO A 29 3.72 3.29 14.99
N TRP A 30 2.63 3.27 14.23
CA TRP A 30 1.29 3.56 14.72
C TRP A 30 0.45 2.29 14.77
N SER A 31 -0.67 2.37 15.50
CA SER A 31 -1.67 1.30 15.47
C SER A 31 -2.31 1.22 14.09
N MET A 32 -3.07 0.15 13.86
CA MET A 32 -3.84 0.04 12.62
C MET A 32 -4.72 1.26 12.38
N ALA A 33 -5.50 1.62 13.39
CA ALA A 33 -6.42 2.75 13.25
C ALA A 33 -5.69 4.06 12.99
N ASP A 34 -4.61 4.30 13.72
CA ASP A 34 -3.85 5.54 13.56
C ASP A 34 -3.14 5.58 12.23
N THR A 35 -2.61 4.45 11.78
CA THR A 35 -1.95 4.38 10.48
C THR A 35 -2.92 4.74 9.37
N VAL A 36 -4.10 4.14 9.38
CA VAL A 36 -5.12 4.41 8.36
C VAL A 36 -5.54 5.88 8.43
N ALA A 37 -5.75 6.40 9.64
CA ALA A 37 -6.18 7.79 9.80
C ALA A 37 -5.12 8.77 9.28
N ARG A 38 -3.86 8.50 9.58
CA ARG A 38 -2.78 9.39 9.15
C ARG A 38 -2.56 9.35 7.64
N LEU A 39 -2.64 8.16 7.06
CA LEU A 39 -2.56 8.04 5.61
C LEU A 39 -3.72 8.76 4.94
N SER A 40 -4.93 8.60 5.47
CA SER A 40 -6.10 9.28 4.92
C SER A 40 -5.96 10.79 5.00
N ALA A 41 -5.41 11.30 6.11
CA ALA A 41 -5.24 12.73 6.29
C ALA A 41 -4.21 13.30 5.30
N VAL A 42 -3.12 12.58 5.07
CA VAL A 42 -2.10 13.04 4.14
C VAL A 42 -2.63 13.00 2.70
N VAL A 43 -3.39 11.97 2.36
CA VAL A 43 -4.02 11.86 1.05
C VAL A 43 -4.90 13.09 0.81
N ALA A 44 -5.74 13.44 1.78
CA ALA A 44 -6.62 14.60 1.66
C ALA A 44 -5.82 15.90 1.59
N ALA A 45 -4.77 16.02 2.41
CA ALA A 45 -3.96 17.24 2.45
C ALA A 45 -3.22 17.49 1.14
N ARG A 46 -2.94 16.42 0.39
CA ARG A 46 -2.26 16.54 -0.90
C ARG A 46 -3.26 16.70 -2.06
N GLY A 47 -4.54 16.84 -1.76
CA GLY A 47 -5.55 17.02 -2.79
C GLY A 47 -5.90 15.75 -3.53
N LEU A 48 -5.53 14.60 -2.97
CA LEU A 48 -5.91 13.32 -3.53
C LEU A 48 -7.23 12.87 -2.94
N GLU A 49 -7.83 11.88 -3.56
CA GLU A 49 -9.13 11.39 -3.14
C GLU A 49 -9.00 9.95 -2.68
N MET A 50 -9.60 9.65 -1.51
CA MET A 50 -9.68 8.28 -1.02
C MET A 50 -10.92 7.66 -1.65
N TYR A 51 -10.71 6.79 -2.64
CA TYR A 51 -11.83 6.17 -3.36
C TYR A 51 -12.51 5.11 -2.54
N ALA A 52 -11.75 4.34 -1.79
CA ALA A 52 -12.33 3.25 -1.00
C ALA A 52 -11.39 2.83 0.10
N VAL A 53 -11.98 2.34 1.19
CA VAL A 53 -11.26 1.63 2.25
C VAL A 53 -12.00 0.32 2.43
N ILE A 54 -11.33 -0.78 2.15
CA ILE A 54 -11.92 -2.10 2.22
C ILE A 54 -11.35 -2.82 3.42
N ASP A 55 -12.21 -3.15 4.37
CA ASP A 55 -11.79 -3.87 5.58
C ASP A 55 -11.97 -5.36 5.36
N HIS A 56 -10.92 -6.01 4.91
CA HIS A 56 -10.98 -7.45 4.61
C HIS A 56 -11.22 -8.28 5.85
N SER A 57 -10.68 -7.86 6.99
CA SER A 57 -10.89 -8.61 8.23
C SER A 57 -12.35 -8.53 8.70
N ALA A 58 -12.99 -7.38 8.53
CA ALA A 58 -14.41 -7.26 8.86
C ALA A 58 -15.25 -8.10 7.94
N LYS A 59 -14.93 -8.12 6.65
CA LYS A 59 -15.66 -8.94 5.69
C LYS A 59 -15.51 -10.42 5.99
N ALA A 60 -14.33 -10.83 6.42
CA ALA A 60 -14.10 -12.21 6.82
C ALA A 60 -15.00 -12.59 7.99
N ARG A 61 -15.10 -11.71 8.99
CA ARG A 61 -15.95 -11.97 10.16
C ARG A 61 -17.41 -12.14 9.77
N CYS A 62 -17.85 -11.43 8.74
CA CYS A 62 -19.24 -11.54 8.29
C CYS A 62 -19.61 -12.93 7.79
N ILE A 63 -18.63 -13.72 7.39
CA ILE A 63 -18.89 -15.08 6.92
C ILE A 63 -18.26 -16.12 7.87
N GLY A 64 -17.96 -15.70 9.10
CA GLY A 64 -17.48 -16.61 10.13
C GLY A 64 -16.02 -17.00 10.05
N LEU A 65 -15.22 -16.23 9.33
CA LEU A 65 -13.79 -16.48 9.20
C LEU A 65 -12.99 -15.46 9.99
N ASP A 66 -11.83 -15.88 10.42
CA ASP A 66 -10.88 -15.01 11.11
C ASP A 66 -9.77 -14.61 10.17
N LEU A 67 -9.46 -13.32 10.18
CA LEU A 67 -8.35 -12.80 9.39
C LEU A 67 -7.66 -11.73 10.22
N ARG A 68 -6.34 -11.73 10.21
CA ARG A 68 -5.60 -10.65 10.85
C ARG A 68 -6.08 -9.31 10.30
N ALA A 69 -5.95 -8.26 11.08
CA ALA A 69 -6.40 -6.94 10.65
C ALA A 69 -5.77 -6.60 9.31
N THR A 70 -6.59 -6.31 8.32
CA THR A 70 -6.14 -6.06 6.95
C THR A 70 -7.11 -5.09 6.29
N LYS A 71 -6.60 -3.93 5.92
CA LYS A 71 -7.40 -2.92 5.23
C LYS A 71 -6.70 -2.49 3.96
N LEU A 72 -7.46 -2.38 2.88
CA LEU A 72 -6.95 -1.91 1.61
C LEU A 72 -7.44 -0.50 1.37
N LEU A 73 -6.52 0.42 1.17
CA LEU A 73 -6.81 1.81 0.87
C LEU A 73 -6.58 2.02 -0.61
N ILE A 74 -7.56 2.61 -1.29
CA ILE A 74 -7.48 2.89 -2.71
C ILE A 74 -7.64 4.39 -2.89
N PHE A 75 -6.62 5.05 -3.43
CA PHE A 75 -6.67 6.49 -3.56
C PHE A 75 -5.91 6.96 -4.79
N GLY A 76 -6.17 8.19 -5.18
CA GLY A 76 -5.52 8.79 -6.32
C GLY A 76 -6.21 10.10 -6.69
N SER A 77 -6.00 10.50 -7.94
CA SER A 77 -6.56 11.73 -8.45
C SER A 77 -6.63 11.63 -9.96
N PRO A 78 -7.71 12.12 -10.58
CA PRO A 78 -7.79 12.12 -12.04
C PRO A 78 -6.61 12.86 -12.68
N SER A 79 -6.10 13.89 -12.04
CA SER A 79 -4.97 14.64 -12.60
C SER A 79 -3.68 13.83 -12.63
N ILE A 80 -3.58 12.83 -11.76
CA ILE A 80 -2.43 11.94 -11.74
C ILE A 80 -2.66 10.71 -12.62
N VAL A 81 -3.84 10.11 -12.47
CA VAL A 81 -4.13 8.82 -13.09
C VAL A 81 -4.39 8.96 -14.60
N THR A 82 -5.11 10.00 -14.99
CA THR A 82 -5.53 10.14 -16.38
C THR A 82 -4.36 10.23 -17.35
N PRO A 83 -3.34 11.08 -17.11
CA PRO A 83 -2.22 11.11 -18.06
C PRO A 83 -1.48 9.79 -18.16
N VAL A 84 -1.40 9.04 -17.07
CA VAL A 84 -0.72 7.75 -17.08
C VAL A 84 -1.50 6.75 -17.90
N ILE A 85 -2.81 6.68 -17.70
CA ILE A 85 -3.67 5.75 -18.44
C ILE A 85 -3.69 6.13 -19.92
N GLU A 86 -3.67 7.42 -20.21
CA GLU A 86 -3.66 7.87 -21.59
C GLU A 86 -2.40 7.41 -22.31
N ALA A 87 -1.26 7.50 -21.61
CA ALA A 87 0.01 7.05 -22.18
C ALA A 87 0.12 5.53 -22.23
N ALA A 88 -0.46 4.84 -21.26
CA ALA A 88 -0.37 3.38 -21.16
C ALA A 88 -1.70 2.84 -20.60
N PRO A 89 -2.64 2.52 -21.48
CA PRO A 89 -3.99 2.12 -21.02
C PRO A 89 -4.01 0.95 -20.05
N LEU A 90 -3.09 0.00 -20.18
CA LEU A 90 -3.07 -1.14 -19.29
C LEU A 90 -2.61 -0.78 -17.88
N ALA A 91 -2.03 0.41 -17.70
CA ALA A 91 -1.68 0.86 -16.37
C ALA A 91 -2.92 1.02 -15.49
N ALA A 92 -4.10 1.10 -16.09
CA ALA A 92 -5.35 1.15 -15.33
C ALA A 92 -5.55 -0.10 -14.48
N LEU A 93 -4.82 -1.19 -14.75
CA LEU A 93 -4.87 -2.38 -13.90
C LEU A 93 -4.22 -2.13 -12.54
N ASP A 94 -3.26 -1.21 -12.48
CA ASP A 94 -2.52 -0.94 -11.25
C ASP A 94 -2.87 0.42 -10.64
N LEU A 95 -3.82 1.11 -11.23
CA LEU A 95 -4.27 2.42 -10.74
C LEU A 95 -5.77 2.39 -10.53
N PRO A 96 -6.32 3.12 -9.57
CA PRO A 96 -5.62 4.01 -8.61
C PRO A 96 -4.65 3.27 -7.72
N LEU A 97 -4.01 4.02 -6.84
CA LEU A 97 -3.00 3.43 -5.97
C LEU A 97 -3.64 2.58 -4.89
N HIS A 98 -3.01 1.46 -4.59
CA HIS A 98 -3.48 0.52 -3.57
C HIS A 98 -2.44 0.42 -2.47
N VAL A 99 -2.89 0.59 -1.23
CA VAL A 99 -2.02 0.46 -0.07
C VAL A 99 -2.71 -0.46 0.93
N VAL A 100 -2.03 -1.52 1.33
CA VAL A 100 -2.55 -2.43 2.34
C VAL A 100 -1.93 -2.09 3.68
N VAL A 101 -2.78 -1.86 4.69
CA VAL A 101 -2.35 -1.72 6.07
C VAL A 101 -2.77 -3.00 6.77
N TRP A 102 -1.81 -3.72 7.33
CA TRP A 102 -2.11 -5.03 7.90
C TRP A 102 -1.27 -5.29 9.13
N GLU A 103 -1.69 -6.26 9.91
CA GLU A 103 -1.09 -6.54 11.21
C GLU A 103 -0.46 -7.90 11.19
N ASP A 104 0.77 -7.99 11.70
CA ASP A 104 1.48 -9.25 11.86
C ASP A 104 2.10 -9.25 13.24
N GLU A 105 1.57 -10.12 14.13
CA GLU A 105 2.09 -10.30 15.48
C GLU A 105 2.29 -8.98 16.22
N TYR A 106 1.21 -8.19 16.28
CA TYR A 106 1.17 -6.93 17.01
C TYR A 106 1.90 -5.79 16.32
N GLN A 107 2.48 -6.04 15.16
CA GLN A 107 3.09 -4.99 14.36
C GLN A 107 2.16 -4.55 13.25
N THR A 108 2.16 -3.26 12.98
CA THR A 108 1.39 -2.72 11.86
C THR A 108 2.33 -2.52 10.69
N LEU A 109 1.96 -3.08 9.55
CA LEU A 109 2.75 -3.01 8.34
C LEU A 109 1.96 -2.29 7.26
N VAL A 110 2.70 -1.61 6.38
CA VAL A 110 2.11 -0.91 5.24
C VAL A 110 2.82 -1.43 4.00
N SER A 111 2.04 -1.98 3.08
CA SER A 111 2.59 -2.57 1.85
C SER A 111 1.92 -1.96 0.64
N TYR A 112 2.71 -1.69 -0.38
CA TYR A 112 2.18 -1.10 -1.61
C TYR A 112 3.11 -1.44 -2.77
N PRO A 113 2.59 -1.39 -4.01
CA PRO A 113 3.45 -1.66 -5.16
C PRO A 113 4.56 -0.63 -5.27
N ALA A 114 5.77 -1.08 -5.56
CA ALA A 114 6.87 -0.18 -5.81
C ALA A 114 6.54 0.62 -7.07
N LEU A 115 6.42 1.92 -6.93
CA LEU A 115 5.91 2.74 -8.03
C LEU A 115 6.90 2.83 -9.17
N ALA A 116 8.20 2.73 -8.88
CA ALA A 116 9.19 2.64 -9.94
C ALA A 116 9.01 1.36 -10.76
N ALA A 117 8.60 0.27 -10.11
CA ALA A 117 8.35 -0.98 -10.84
C ALA A 117 7.10 -0.87 -11.69
N VAL A 118 6.07 -0.18 -11.20
CA VAL A 118 4.87 0.08 -11.99
C VAL A 118 5.24 0.90 -13.24
N ALA A 119 6.04 1.94 -13.05
CA ALA A 119 6.47 2.77 -14.17
C ALA A 119 7.22 1.94 -15.21
N ARG A 120 8.11 1.07 -14.76
CA ARG A 120 8.87 0.20 -15.66
C ARG A 120 7.97 -0.78 -16.40
N ARG A 121 6.99 -1.34 -15.69
CA ARG A 121 6.09 -2.32 -16.29
C ARG A 121 5.37 -1.75 -17.49
N TYR A 122 4.99 -0.49 -17.44
CA TYR A 122 4.18 0.14 -18.48
C TYR A 122 4.98 1.09 -19.37
N GLY A 123 6.31 1.07 -19.24
CA GLY A 123 7.17 1.88 -20.08
C GLY A 123 7.04 3.38 -19.84
N LEU A 124 6.69 3.77 -18.62
CA LEU A 124 6.54 5.17 -18.27
C LEU A 124 7.89 5.75 -17.88
N ASP A 125 8.16 6.98 -18.32
CA ASP A 125 9.40 7.66 -17.96
C ASP A 125 9.11 9.15 -17.77
N GLY A 126 10.17 9.92 -17.44
CA GLY A 126 10.05 11.35 -17.30
C GLY A 126 9.04 11.75 -16.25
N GLU A 127 8.22 12.73 -16.59
CA GLU A 127 7.25 13.31 -15.68
C GLU A 127 6.27 12.29 -15.13
N LEU A 128 5.83 11.37 -15.97
CA LEU A 128 4.84 10.39 -15.54
C LEU A 128 5.41 9.47 -14.46
N ALA A 129 6.66 9.03 -14.67
CA ALA A 129 7.33 8.20 -13.66
C ALA A 129 7.55 8.99 -12.37
N ASP A 130 7.93 10.27 -12.50
CA ASP A 130 8.20 11.12 -11.34
C ASP A 130 6.93 11.34 -10.51
N VAL A 131 5.80 11.53 -11.17
CA VAL A 131 4.53 11.71 -10.48
C VAL A 131 4.18 10.46 -9.68
N LEU A 132 4.35 9.29 -10.28
CA LEU A 132 4.07 8.05 -9.57
C LEU A 132 4.99 7.88 -8.38
N THR A 133 6.28 8.09 -8.56
CA THR A 133 7.23 7.87 -7.47
C THR A 133 7.08 8.90 -6.36
N SER A 134 6.49 10.05 -6.64
CA SER A 134 6.24 11.04 -5.59
C SER A 134 5.26 10.53 -4.54
N ILE A 135 4.44 9.55 -4.88
CA ILE A 135 3.51 8.95 -3.94
C ILE A 135 4.25 8.16 -2.86
N ASP A 136 5.38 7.57 -3.22
CA ASP A 136 6.22 6.88 -2.25
C ASP A 136 6.67 7.85 -1.15
N VAL A 137 7.02 9.07 -1.53
CA VAL A 137 7.41 10.10 -0.57
C VAL A 137 6.24 10.44 0.34
N LEU A 138 5.04 10.51 -0.22
CA LEU A 138 3.84 10.78 0.56
C LEU A 138 3.62 9.72 1.63
N ILE A 139 3.71 8.46 1.25
CA ILE A 139 3.51 7.36 2.20
C ILE A 139 4.61 7.38 3.25
N SER A 140 5.85 7.57 2.81
CA SER A 140 6.98 7.60 3.73
C SER A 140 6.87 8.74 4.75
N SER A 141 6.27 9.85 4.36
CA SER A 141 6.12 10.99 5.27
C SER A 141 5.26 10.65 6.48
N VAL A 142 4.37 9.67 6.35
CA VAL A 142 3.54 9.21 7.46
C VAL A 142 4.26 8.15 8.28
N ILE A 143 4.92 7.23 7.59
CA ILE A 143 5.44 6.01 8.20
C ILE A 143 6.84 6.22 8.78
N ASP A 144 7.69 6.91 8.05
CA ASP A 144 9.07 7.13 8.47
C ASP A 144 9.13 8.36 9.37
N ARG A 145 9.44 8.15 10.62
CA ARG A 145 9.47 9.23 11.61
C ARG A 145 10.88 9.60 11.97
#